data_cc2a36232e79c0fd12865e9165ffe26b
#
_entry.id   cc2a36232e79c0fd12865e9165ffe26b
#
_cell.length_a   1.000
_cell.length_b   1.000
_cell.length_c   1.000
_cell.angle_alpha   90.00
_cell.angle_beta   90.00
_cell.angle_gamma   90.00
#
_symmetry.space_group_name_H-M   'P 1'
#
loop_
_entity.id
_entity.type
_entity.pdbx_description
1 polymer ?
#
loop_
_entity_poly.entity_id
_entity_poly.type
_entity_poly.pdbx_seq_one_letter_code
_entity_poly.pdbx_strand_id
1 'polypeptide(L)'
;VVGDNAEVTIAGKLFQKVLSRVWYTDRKHDLAFLETPKEIILPEVKLGSYETLKDGDPVVAIGHPYGLNYTATQGVISKVDRIRDGLKFIQIDAAINPGNSGGPLVNDDGEVVGVNSFIIRGGDNLGFALPVNYLREALQLYLPNKGQSSTRCHSCDYLVTPANIDSQKYCPNCGTEVKLPMMPEKEIEPVGVAKAVEEILKGLGKDVKLAREGQNIWSVKEGSAKIKITYNPENYFIAGDAYLCQLPADPTQIKPLYQYLLQENYKMNGLVLSCVKQNIVLSSIMYDLDMTKESGMETFQHLFKKADEYDDFLKREYGCVGRLEE
;
A
#
# COMPACT_ATOMS: atom_id res chain seq x y z
N VAL A 1 7.93 -0.16 5.17
CA VAL A 1 6.86 -0.23 4.15
C VAL A 1 7.07 -1.43 3.22
N VAL A 2 8.26 -1.59 2.64
CA VAL A 2 8.56 -2.68 1.71
C VAL A 2 8.78 -4.02 2.42
N GLY A 3 9.43 -4.01 3.57
CA GLY A 3 9.79 -5.22 4.32
C GLY A 3 10.73 -6.12 3.50
N ASP A 4 10.42 -7.42 3.51
CA ASP A 4 11.18 -8.45 2.79
C ASP A 4 10.53 -8.83 1.45
N ASN A 5 9.58 -8.03 0.98
CA ASN A 5 8.88 -8.33 -0.27
C ASN A 5 9.76 -8.06 -1.49
N ALA A 6 9.69 -8.96 -2.46
CA ALA A 6 10.36 -8.78 -3.75
C ALA A 6 9.56 -7.91 -4.72
N GLU A 7 8.25 -7.81 -4.51
CA GLU A 7 7.33 -6.95 -5.23
C GLU A 7 6.40 -6.23 -4.25
N VAL A 8 6.07 -5.01 -4.57
CA VAL A 8 5.10 -4.19 -3.84
C VAL A 8 4.16 -3.52 -4.82
N THR A 9 2.99 -3.16 -4.35
CA THR A 9 2.07 -2.37 -5.15
C THR A 9 2.34 -0.90 -4.95
N ILE A 10 2.46 -0.17 -6.03
CA ILE A 10 2.57 1.29 -6.04
C ILE A 10 1.41 1.90 -6.84
N ALA A 11 1.01 3.09 -6.46
CA ALA A 11 0.04 3.91 -7.18
C ALA A 11 0.47 5.38 -7.13
N GLY A 12 0.03 6.18 -8.08
CA GLY A 12 0.39 7.59 -8.14
C GLY A 12 -0.65 8.43 -8.88
N LYS A 13 -0.48 9.74 -8.85
CA LYS A 13 -1.37 10.68 -9.55
C LYS A 13 -1.39 10.43 -11.07
N LEU A 14 -0.26 9.99 -11.62
CA LEU A 14 -0.07 9.81 -13.06
C LEU A 14 -0.34 8.38 -13.52
N PHE A 15 -0.60 7.43 -12.60
CA PHE A 15 -0.80 6.03 -12.93
C PHE A 15 -1.64 5.32 -11.87
N GLN A 16 -2.36 4.31 -12.32
CA GLN A 16 -3.13 3.44 -11.45
C GLN A 16 -2.22 2.46 -10.69
N LYS A 17 -2.81 1.70 -9.79
CA LYS A 17 -2.15 0.64 -9.02
C LYS A 17 -1.43 -0.35 -9.94
N VAL A 18 -0.13 -0.51 -9.76
CA VAL A 18 0.70 -1.46 -10.50
C VAL A 18 1.63 -2.22 -9.55
N LEU A 19 2.05 -3.42 -9.93
CA LEU A 19 3.13 -4.12 -9.25
C LEU A 19 4.46 -3.49 -9.64
N SER A 20 5.31 -3.29 -8.64
CA SER A 20 6.66 -2.77 -8.79
C SER A 20 7.64 -3.69 -8.09
N ARG A 21 8.68 -4.08 -8.80
CA ARG A 21 9.75 -4.91 -8.26
C ARG A 21 10.63 -4.11 -7.31
N VAL A 22 11.05 -4.76 -6.22
CA VAL A 22 12.04 -4.22 -5.30
C VAL A 22 13.42 -4.64 -5.78
N TRP A 23 14.25 -3.67 -6.16
CA TRP A 23 15.60 -3.92 -6.67
C TRP A 23 16.68 -3.83 -5.59
N TYR A 24 16.44 -3.00 -4.57
CA TYR A 24 17.42 -2.74 -3.52
C TYR A 24 16.75 -2.53 -2.19
N THR A 25 17.36 -3.06 -1.14
CA THR A 25 16.96 -2.83 0.25
C THR A 25 18.14 -2.43 1.11
N ASP A 26 17.92 -1.51 2.04
CA ASP A 26 18.89 -1.09 3.04
C ASP A 26 18.17 -1.01 4.38
N ARG A 27 18.30 -2.05 5.19
CA ARG A 27 17.62 -2.16 6.48
C ARG A 27 18.18 -1.21 7.52
N LYS A 28 19.46 -0.84 7.41
CA LYS A 28 20.12 0.07 8.34
C LYS A 28 19.55 1.48 8.21
N HIS A 29 19.30 1.93 6.99
CA HIS A 29 18.79 3.27 6.68
C HIS A 29 17.29 3.29 6.37
N ASP A 30 16.60 2.13 6.42
CA ASP A 30 15.20 1.97 6.06
C ASP A 30 14.86 2.50 4.65
N LEU A 31 15.72 2.18 3.67
CA LEU A 31 15.57 2.58 2.27
C LEU A 31 15.31 1.37 1.37
N ALA A 32 14.52 1.59 0.33
CA ALA A 32 14.33 0.62 -0.76
C ALA A 32 14.20 1.33 -2.10
N PHE A 33 14.72 0.71 -3.18
CA PHE A 33 14.53 1.19 -4.54
C PHE A 33 13.61 0.25 -5.31
N LEU A 34 12.64 0.86 -5.96
CA LEU A 34 11.59 0.18 -6.69
C LEU A 34 11.76 0.37 -8.20
N GLU A 35 11.25 -0.57 -8.96
CA GLU A 35 11.14 -0.43 -10.42
C GLU A 35 10.15 0.68 -10.77
N THR A 36 10.56 1.57 -11.65
CA THR A 36 9.66 2.58 -12.22
C THR A 36 8.76 1.92 -13.27
N PRO A 37 7.44 2.14 -13.25
CA PRO A 37 6.55 1.63 -14.28
C PRO A 37 7.00 2.10 -15.67
N LYS A 38 7.07 1.18 -16.64
CA LYS A 38 7.70 1.41 -17.96
C LYS A 38 7.02 2.50 -18.81
N GLU A 39 5.73 2.71 -18.60
CA GLU A 39 4.91 3.62 -19.43
C GLU A 39 4.77 5.01 -18.83
N ILE A 40 5.49 5.31 -17.73
CA ILE A 40 5.31 6.54 -16.97
C ILE A 40 6.61 7.32 -16.92
N ILE A 41 6.56 8.54 -17.39
CA ILE A 41 7.64 9.51 -17.20
C ILE A 41 7.38 10.22 -15.87
N LEU A 42 8.18 9.89 -14.86
CA LEU A 42 8.17 10.60 -13.60
C LEU A 42 8.96 11.91 -13.73
N PRO A 43 8.52 12.99 -13.07
CA PRO A 43 9.27 14.23 -13.05
C PRO A 43 10.64 14.03 -12.36
N GLU A 44 11.64 14.78 -12.83
CA GLU A 44 12.95 14.79 -12.17
C GLU A 44 12.82 15.43 -10.78
N VAL A 45 13.52 14.82 -9.83
CA VAL A 45 13.60 15.30 -8.45
C VAL A 45 15.04 15.75 -8.18
N LYS A 46 15.20 17.01 -7.74
CA LYS A 46 16.50 17.52 -7.30
C LYS A 46 16.78 17.10 -5.87
N LEU A 47 17.95 16.53 -5.64
CA LEU A 47 18.45 16.25 -4.30
C LEU A 47 19.25 17.45 -3.81
N GLY A 48 18.80 18.08 -2.74
CA GLY A 48 19.48 19.20 -2.07
C GLY A 48 20.73 18.76 -1.28
N SER A 49 21.32 19.63 -0.51
CA SER A 49 22.49 19.34 0.33
C SER A 49 22.11 19.32 1.81
N TYR A 50 22.53 18.24 2.50
CA TYR A 50 22.37 18.16 3.96
C TYR A 50 23.31 19.15 4.68
N GLU A 51 24.47 19.42 4.11
CA GLU A 51 25.52 20.26 4.71
C GLU A 51 25.13 21.74 4.80
N THR A 52 24.17 22.18 4.00
CA THR A 52 23.68 23.57 4.00
C THR A 52 22.55 23.82 4.98
N LEU A 53 21.94 22.75 5.53
CA LEU A 53 20.79 22.85 6.42
C LEU A 53 21.15 23.44 7.78
N LYS A 54 20.24 24.24 8.32
CA LYS A 54 20.35 24.86 9.64
C LYS A 54 19.09 24.65 10.47
N ASP A 55 19.27 24.67 11.79
CA ASP A 55 18.13 24.72 12.72
C ASP A 55 17.31 25.99 12.42
N GLY A 56 16.00 25.86 12.24
CA GLY A 56 15.09 26.94 11.86
C GLY A 56 14.77 27.03 10.37
N ASP A 57 15.47 26.32 9.49
CA ASP A 57 15.16 26.33 8.05
C ASP A 57 13.76 25.78 7.77
N PRO A 58 12.97 26.43 6.88
CA PRO A 58 11.64 25.96 6.52
C PRO A 58 11.72 24.68 5.70
N VAL A 59 10.79 23.75 5.98
CA VAL A 59 10.69 22.48 5.27
C VAL A 59 9.24 22.05 5.10
N VAL A 60 9.01 21.22 4.08
CA VAL A 60 7.71 20.63 3.77
C VAL A 60 7.85 19.11 3.72
N ALA A 61 7.14 18.41 4.58
CA ALA A 61 7.01 16.96 4.51
C ALA A 61 5.83 16.60 3.60
N ILE A 62 6.08 15.79 2.58
CA ILE A 62 5.07 15.38 1.60
C ILE A 62 4.80 13.89 1.78
N GLY A 63 3.52 13.50 1.69
CA GLY A 63 3.12 12.13 1.81
C GLY A 63 1.65 11.90 1.49
N HIS A 64 1.14 10.74 1.93
CA HIS A 64 -0.22 10.26 1.67
C HIS A 64 -0.87 9.75 2.97
N PRO A 65 -0.97 10.64 4.00
CA PRO A 65 -1.42 10.22 5.32
C PRO A 65 -2.89 9.82 5.29
N TYR A 66 -3.22 8.72 5.98
CA TYR A 66 -4.60 8.23 6.16
C TYR A 66 -5.40 8.05 4.87
N GLY A 67 -4.72 7.76 3.72
CA GLY A 67 -5.41 7.70 2.41
C GLY A 67 -5.83 9.07 1.85
N LEU A 68 -5.49 10.17 2.51
CA LEU A 68 -5.70 11.53 2.00
C LEU A 68 -4.66 11.82 0.93
N ASN A 69 -5.14 12.02 -0.31
CA ASN A 69 -4.28 12.24 -1.46
C ASN A 69 -3.36 13.45 -1.30
N TYR A 70 -2.04 13.22 -1.44
CA TYR A 70 -1.02 14.28 -1.60
C TYR A 70 -1.08 15.39 -0.54
N THR A 71 -0.85 15.03 0.71
CA THR A 71 -0.80 15.98 1.81
C THR A 71 0.61 16.52 1.98
N ALA A 72 0.72 17.84 2.10
CA ALA A 72 1.95 18.55 2.43
C ALA A 72 1.79 19.20 3.81
N THR A 73 2.72 18.95 4.73
CA THR A 73 2.77 19.57 6.04
C THR A 73 4.01 20.43 6.15
N GLN A 74 3.82 21.72 6.43
CA GLN A 74 4.91 22.68 6.58
C GLN A 74 5.37 22.77 8.04
N GLY A 75 6.66 22.98 8.22
CA GLY A 75 7.30 23.22 9.51
C GLY A 75 8.72 23.72 9.33
N VAL A 76 9.52 23.59 10.38
CA VAL A 76 10.93 23.97 10.36
C VAL A 76 11.82 22.82 10.86
N ILE A 77 13.10 22.89 10.53
CA ILE A 77 14.11 22.00 11.09
C ILE A 77 14.33 22.41 12.57
N SER A 78 13.91 21.55 13.48
CA SER A 78 14.14 21.74 14.92
C SER A 78 15.58 21.43 15.31
N LYS A 79 16.20 20.43 14.62
CA LYS A 79 17.60 20.06 14.81
C LYS A 79 18.12 19.27 13.62
N VAL A 80 19.24 19.69 13.03
CA VAL A 80 19.82 19.07 11.83
C VAL A 80 20.37 17.68 12.09
N ASP A 81 21.03 17.43 13.24
CA ASP A 81 21.86 16.25 13.49
C ASP A 81 21.48 15.47 14.76
N ARG A 82 20.24 15.07 14.90
CA ARG A 82 19.84 14.15 15.98
C ARG A 82 20.41 12.76 15.75
N ILE A 83 21.16 12.25 16.71
CA ILE A 83 21.70 10.89 16.67
C ILE A 83 20.72 9.93 17.30
N ARG A 84 20.36 8.89 16.56
CA ARG A 84 19.57 7.75 17.06
C ARG A 84 20.09 6.47 16.39
N ASP A 85 20.30 5.43 17.19
CA ASP A 85 20.78 4.12 16.73
C ASP A 85 22.04 4.21 15.84
N GLY A 86 22.92 5.19 16.14
CA GLY A 86 24.16 5.44 15.40
C GLY A 86 23.99 6.20 14.08
N LEU A 87 22.76 6.58 13.70
CA LEU A 87 22.46 7.38 12.50
C LEU A 87 22.09 8.82 12.88
N LYS A 88 22.39 9.74 11.96
CA LYS A 88 21.89 11.11 12.04
C LYS A 88 20.51 11.20 11.43
N PHE A 89 19.66 12.02 12.03
CA PHE A 89 18.32 12.36 11.54
C PHE A 89 18.10 13.86 11.62
N ILE A 90 17.33 14.39 10.67
CA ILE A 90 16.77 15.73 10.71
C ILE A 90 15.52 15.68 11.57
N GLN A 91 15.50 16.39 12.68
CA GLN A 91 14.32 16.58 13.51
C GLN A 91 13.53 17.77 12.99
N ILE A 92 12.23 17.60 12.82
CA ILE A 92 11.30 18.62 12.32
C ILE A 92 10.08 18.74 13.22
N ASP A 93 9.42 19.88 13.20
CA ASP A 93 8.13 20.10 13.84
C ASP A 93 6.95 20.01 12.87
N ALA A 94 7.24 19.85 11.57
CA ALA A 94 6.19 19.51 10.59
C ALA A 94 5.47 18.22 11.00
N ALA A 95 4.15 18.21 10.94
CA ALA A 95 3.35 17.07 11.35
C ALA A 95 3.64 15.85 10.45
N ILE A 96 4.29 14.83 11.03
CA ILE A 96 4.49 13.52 10.40
C ILE A 96 3.41 12.58 10.91
N ASN A 97 2.68 11.96 9.99
CA ASN A 97 1.63 10.98 10.29
C ASN A 97 1.88 9.68 9.50
N PRO A 98 1.28 8.55 9.92
CA PRO A 98 1.29 7.34 9.11
C PRO A 98 0.83 7.63 7.68
N GLY A 99 1.68 7.31 6.68
CA GLY A 99 1.50 7.66 5.27
C GLY A 99 2.45 8.76 4.75
N ASN A 100 3.10 9.53 5.61
CA ASN A 100 4.19 10.43 5.20
C ASN A 100 5.55 9.69 5.15
N SER A 101 5.71 8.59 5.87
CA SER A 101 6.96 7.80 5.89
C SER A 101 7.32 7.29 4.50
N GLY A 102 8.59 7.47 4.11
CA GLY A 102 9.10 7.18 2.77
C GLY A 102 8.89 8.32 1.76
N GLY A 103 8.06 9.32 2.08
CA GLY A 103 7.91 10.53 1.28
C GLY A 103 9.06 11.52 1.48
N PRO A 104 9.22 12.51 0.59
CA PRO A 104 10.29 13.47 0.67
C PRO A 104 10.07 14.53 1.75
N LEU A 105 11.17 14.95 2.38
CA LEU A 105 11.29 16.22 3.07
C LEU A 105 11.93 17.21 2.11
N VAL A 106 11.28 18.34 1.83
CA VAL A 106 11.68 19.31 0.81
C VAL A 106 11.96 20.66 1.45
N ASN A 107 13.01 21.35 0.99
CA ASN A 107 13.33 22.73 1.39
C ASN A 107 12.52 23.75 0.58
N ASP A 108 12.71 25.03 0.82
CA ASP A 108 12.03 26.14 0.12
C ASP A 108 12.48 26.33 -1.34
N ASP A 109 13.63 25.77 -1.75
CA ASP A 109 14.05 25.68 -3.16
C ASP A 109 13.41 24.53 -3.93
N GLY A 110 12.55 23.72 -3.28
CA GLY A 110 11.92 22.54 -3.87
C GLY A 110 12.83 21.33 -4.02
N GLU A 111 13.96 21.30 -3.29
CA GLU A 111 14.91 20.20 -3.33
C GLU A 111 14.67 19.22 -2.18
N VAL A 112 14.83 17.93 -2.46
CA VAL A 112 14.72 16.89 -1.41
C VAL A 112 15.95 16.90 -0.53
N VAL A 113 15.75 17.19 0.76
CA VAL A 113 16.80 17.25 1.78
C VAL A 113 16.77 16.06 2.74
N GLY A 114 15.70 15.26 2.70
CA GLY A 114 15.57 14.06 3.51
C GLY A 114 14.41 13.17 3.05
N VAL A 115 14.31 11.98 3.67
CA VAL A 115 13.24 11.03 3.53
C VAL A 115 12.49 10.93 4.86
N ASN A 116 11.20 11.24 4.88
CA ASN A 116 10.38 11.17 6.10
C ASN A 116 10.40 9.74 6.65
N SER A 117 10.68 9.57 7.93
CA SER A 117 10.91 8.25 8.51
C SER A 117 9.94 7.93 9.64
N PHE A 118 10.07 8.52 10.82
CA PHE A 118 9.29 8.14 11.99
C PHE A 118 8.92 9.34 12.88
N ILE A 119 8.01 9.09 13.82
CA ILE A 119 7.65 9.98 14.91
C ILE A 119 7.97 9.34 16.26
N ILE A 120 8.25 10.13 17.28
CA ILE A 120 8.29 9.65 18.66
C ILE A 120 6.86 9.71 19.21
N ARG A 121 6.27 8.55 19.51
CA ARG A 121 4.93 8.46 20.10
C ARG A 121 4.93 9.12 21.49
N GLY A 122 3.97 10.01 21.71
CA GLY A 122 3.83 10.74 22.97
C GLY A 122 4.63 12.05 23.05
N GLY A 123 5.34 12.44 21.98
CA GLY A 123 5.92 13.77 21.82
C GLY A 123 5.11 14.56 20.77
N ASP A 124 4.57 15.71 21.15
CA ASP A 124 3.87 16.59 20.22
C ASP A 124 4.85 17.13 19.18
N ASN A 125 4.55 16.95 17.89
CA ASN A 125 5.32 17.48 16.75
C ASN A 125 6.81 17.07 16.72
N LEU A 126 7.13 15.81 17.04
CA LEU A 126 8.50 15.30 16.93
C LEU A 126 8.61 14.36 15.71
N GLY A 127 8.75 14.96 14.53
CA GLY A 127 9.00 14.25 13.28
C GLY A 127 10.51 14.09 13.01
N PHE A 128 10.86 13.01 12.29
CA PHE A 128 12.24 12.71 11.91
C PHE A 128 12.32 12.32 10.45
N ALA A 129 13.31 12.86 9.75
CA ALA A 129 13.63 12.47 8.38
C ALA A 129 15.08 11.98 8.29
N LEU A 130 15.31 10.96 7.51
CA LEU A 130 16.64 10.48 7.15
C LEU A 130 17.29 11.51 6.21
N PRO A 131 18.48 12.05 6.50
CA PRO A 131 19.17 12.99 5.63
C PRO A 131 19.41 12.45 4.21
N VAL A 132 19.33 13.35 3.22
CA VAL A 132 19.47 13.02 1.80
C VAL A 132 20.83 12.43 1.42
N ASN A 133 21.88 12.69 2.18
CA ASN A 133 23.20 12.10 1.94
C ASN A 133 23.17 10.56 2.04
N TYR A 134 22.42 9.97 2.98
CA TYR A 134 22.25 8.52 3.03
C TYR A 134 21.54 7.95 1.78
N LEU A 135 20.55 8.68 1.24
CA LEU A 135 19.93 8.32 -0.02
C LEU A 135 20.94 8.39 -1.19
N ARG A 136 21.79 9.43 -1.22
CA ARG A 136 22.86 9.53 -2.24
C ARG A 136 23.86 8.39 -2.15
N GLU A 137 24.32 8.06 -0.95
CA GLU A 137 25.23 6.93 -0.74
C GLU A 137 24.60 5.62 -1.20
N ALA A 138 23.33 5.37 -0.87
CA ALA A 138 22.60 4.20 -1.29
C ALA A 138 22.46 4.15 -2.83
N LEU A 139 22.17 5.28 -3.49
CA LEU A 139 22.11 5.39 -4.94
C LEU A 139 23.47 5.10 -5.59
N GLN A 140 24.55 5.70 -5.08
CA GLN A 140 25.90 5.46 -5.60
C GLN A 140 26.31 3.99 -5.47
N LEU A 141 25.94 3.34 -4.37
CA LEU A 141 26.21 1.93 -4.14
C LEU A 141 25.42 1.03 -5.09
N TYR A 142 24.14 1.36 -5.34
CA TYR A 142 23.24 0.54 -6.16
C TYR A 142 23.41 0.75 -7.67
N LEU A 143 23.64 1.97 -8.14
CA LEU A 143 23.65 2.32 -9.58
C LEU A 143 24.53 1.43 -10.45
N PRO A 144 25.75 1.01 -10.04
CA PRO A 144 26.55 0.07 -10.81
C PRO A 144 25.90 -1.30 -11.05
N ASN A 145 24.91 -1.65 -10.21
CA ASN A 145 24.16 -2.92 -10.26
C ASN A 145 22.67 -2.68 -10.56
N LYS A 146 22.33 -1.57 -11.24
CA LYS A 146 20.94 -1.23 -11.57
C LYS A 146 20.25 -2.37 -12.31
N GLY A 147 19.04 -2.73 -11.86
CA GLY A 147 18.26 -3.83 -12.45
C GLY A 147 18.62 -5.21 -11.89
N GLN A 148 19.50 -5.28 -10.89
CA GLN A 148 19.78 -6.51 -10.14
C GLN A 148 19.26 -6.40 -8.71
N SER A 149 18.66 -7.49 -8.21
CA SER A 149 18.29 -7.59 -6.81
C SER A 149 19.52 -7.45 -5.93
N SER A 150 19.48 -6.56 -4.95
CA SER A 150 20.62 -6.30 -4.08
C SER A 150 20.16 -5.84 -2.69
N THR A 151 21.02 -6.01 -1.71
CA THR A 151 20.80 -5.50 -0.36
C THR A 151 22.10 -4.96 0.23
N ARG A 152 22.03 -3.88 1.00
CA ARG A 152 23.16 -3.40 1.79
C ARG A 152 23.25 -4.20 3.08
N CYS A 153 24.39 -4.77 3.36
CA CYS A 153 24.61 -5.45 4.63
C CYS A 153 24.51 -4.46 5.80
N HIS A 154 23.59 -4.72 6.72
CA HIS A 154 23.37 -3.82 7.85
C HIS A 154 24.51 -3.79 8.87
N SER A 155 25.46 -4.73 8.79
CA SER A 155 26.61 -4.81 9.69
C SER A 155 27.85 -4.14 9.12
N CYS A 156 28.18 -4.36 7.83
CA CYS A 156 29.43 -3.89 7.25
C CYS A 156 29.27 -3.01 6.00
N ASP A 157 28.07 -2.63 5.68
CA ASP A 157 27.70 -1.76 4.54
C ASP A 157 28.06 -2.31 3.14
N TYR A 158 28.50 -3.58 3.04
CA TYR A 158 28.83 -4.23 1.78
C TYR A 158 27.58 -4.46 0.93
N LEU A 159 27.67 -4.24 -0.40
CA LEU A 159 26.58 -4.55 -1.32
C LEU A 159 26.55 -6.04 -1.63
N VAL A 160 25.48 -6.69 -1.23
CA VAL A 160 25.24 -8.11 -1.52
C VAL A 160 24.28 -8.24 -2.69
N THR A 161 24.66 -9.08 -3.65
CA THR A 161 23.90 -9.40 -4.86
C THR A 161 23.78 -10.92 -5.01
N PRO A 162 22.93 -11.45 -5.90
CA PRO A 162 22.88 -12.88 -6.17
C PRO A 162 24.21 -13.49 -6.64
N ALA A 163 25.08 -12.67 -7.23
CA ALA A 163 26.37 -13.12 -7.75
C ALA A 163 27.45 -13.29 -6.67
N ASN A 164 27.29 -12.62 -5.52
CA ASN A 164 28.32 -12.61 -4.49
C ASN A 164 27.86 -13.10 -3.10
N ILE A 165 26.57 -13.35 -2.91
CA ILE A 165 26.02 -13.83 -1.62
C ILE A 165 26.56 -15.22 -1.29
N ASP A 166 26.99 -15.43 -0.04
CA ASP A 166 27.47 -16.73 0.41
C ASP A 166 26.30 -17.59 0.90
N SER A 167 26.29 -18.86 0.47
CA SER A 167 25.29 -19.88 0.85
C SER A 167 23.84 -19.35 0.77
N GLN A 168 23.56 -18.46 -0.17
CA GLN A 168 22.26 -17.82 -0.44
C GLN A 168 21.70 -16.95 0.69
N LYS A 169 22.42 -16.70 1.77
CA LYS A 169 21.93 -15.94 2.90
C LYS A 169 22.95 -15.14 3.71
N TYR A 170 24.25 -15.28 3.43
CA TYR A 170 25.25 -14.59 4.22
C TYR A 170 26.00 -13.54 3.40
N CYS A 171 26.34 -12.42 4.07
CA CYS A 171 27.21 -11.41 3.49
C CYS A 171 28.62 -11.99 3.27
N PRO A 172 29.17 -11.93 2.05
CA PRO A 172 30.48 -12.52 1.76
C PRO A 172 31.65 -11.81 2.47
N ASN A 173 31.41 -10.58 2.94
CA ASN A 173 32.45 -9.76 3.60
C ASN A 173 32.52 -10.02 5.14
N CYS A 174 31.37 -10.19 5.81
CA CYS A 174 31.37 -10.28 7.28
C CYS A 174 30.57 -11.44 7.85
N GLY A 175 29.95 -12.29 7.01
CA GLY A 175 29.20 -13.45 7.47
C GLY A 175 27.85 -13.13 8.10
N THR A 176 27.40 -11.87 8.16
CA THR A 176 26.09 -11.50 8.68
C THR A 176 25.00 -12.03 7.78
N GLU A 177 23.93 -12.57 8.37
CA GLU A 177 22.75 -12.98 7.61
C GLU A 177 22.07 -11.79 6.95
N VAL A 178 21.84 -11.91 5.64
CA VAL A 178 21.20 -10.88 4.82
C VAL A 178 20.10 -11.51 3.97
N LYS A 179 19.13 -10.70 3.57
CA LYS A 179 18.02 -11.17 2.74
C LYS A 179 17.91 -10.30 1.49
N LEU A 180 18.06 -10.93 0.34
CA LEU A 180 17.87 -10.26 -0.95
C LEU A 180 16.37 -10.13 -1.26
N PRO A 181 15.92 -9.04 -1.89
CA PRO A 181 14.57 -8.90 -2.41
C PRO A 181 14.41 -9.73 -3.69
N MET A 182 14.45 -11.06 -3.56
CA MET A 182 14.34 -11.99 -4.70
C MET A 182 12.93 -12.51 -4.81
N MET A 183 12.45 -12.58 -6.06
CA MET A 183 11.22 -13.31 -6.35
C MET A 183 11.40 -14.78 -5.91
N PRO A 184 10.38 -15.38 -5.26
CA PRO A 184 10.44 -16.80 -4.97
C PRO A 184 10.66 -17.58 -6.26
N GLU A 185 11.53 -18.58 -6.23
CA GLU A 185 11.88 -19.42 -7.41
C GLU A 185 10.66 -20.11 -8.04
N LYS A 186 9.60 -20.29 -7.27
CA LYS A 186 8.28 -20.74 -7.74
C LYS A 186 7.24 -19.75 -7.29
N GLU A 187 6.53 -19.14 -8.23
CA GLU A 187 5.23 -18.55 -7.94
C GLU A 187 4.38 -19.66 -7.30
N ILE A 188 3.77 -19.38 -6.14
CA ILE A 188 2.81 -20.30 -5.55
C ILE A 188 1.62 -20.32 -6.50
N GLU A 189 1.55 -21.35 -7.35
CA GLU A 189 0.37 -21.56 -8.19
C GLU A 189 -0.79 -21.91 -7.27
N PRO A 190 -1.89 -21.16 -7.38
CA PRO A 190 -3.09 -21.48 -6.62
C PRO A 190 -3.60 -22.85 -7.04
N VAL A 191 -4.10 -23.64 -6.09
CA VAL A 191 -4.69 -24.95 -6.32
C VAL A 191 -6.14 -24.98 -5.84
N GLY A 192 -6.92 -25.91 -6.34
CA GLY A 192 -8.31 -26.11 -5.91
C GLY A 192 -9.18 -24.85 -6.07
N VAL A 193 -9.91 -24.50 -5.03
CA VAL A 193 -10.83 -23.35 -5.00
C VAL A 193 -10.13 -22.03 -5.29
N ALA A 194 -8.92 -21.81 -4.75
CA ALA A 194 -8.17 -20.59 -5.00
C ALA A 194 -7.85 -20.42 -6.49
N LYS A 195 -7.51 -21.50 -7.20
CA LYS A 195 -7.29 -21.48 -8.66
C LYS A 195 -8.56 -21.12 -9.41
N ALA A 196 -9.70 -21.73 -9.02
CA ALA A 196 -10.97 -21.45 -9.64
C ALA A 196 -11.41 -19.98 -9.44
N VAL A 197 -11.24 -19.41 -8.25
CA VAL A 197 -11.51 -17.99 -8.00
C VAL A 197 -10.65 -17.10 -8.90
N GLU A 198 -9.37 -17.42 -9.08
CA GLU A 198 -8.52 -16.62 -9.97
C GLU A 198 -8.85 -16.74 -11.45
N GLU A 199 -9.26 -17.93 -11.89
CA GLU A 199 -9.75 -18.11 -13.26
C GLU A 199 -11.02 -17.30 -13.52
N ILE A 200 -11.93 -17.25 -12.54
CA ILE A 200 -13.13 -16.41 -12.58
C ILE A 200 -12.75 -14.92 -12.64
N LEU A 201 -11.87 -14.45 -11.75
CA LEU A 201 -11.41 -13.05 -11.75
C LEU A 201 -10.73 -12.66 -13.07
N LYS A 202 -9.91 -13.54 -13.64
CA LYS A 202 -9.32 -13.34 -14.98
C LYS A 202 -10.41 -13.24 -16.06
N GLY A 203 -11.43 -14.10 -16.00
CA GLY A 203 -12.57 -14.06 -16.92
C GLY A 203 -13.38 -12.76 -16.82
N LEU A 204 -13.37 -12.12 -15.66
CA LEU A 204 -13.98 -10.81 -15.40
C LEU A 204 -13.04 -9.63 -15.70
N GLY A 205 -11.88 -9.88 -16.32
CA GLY A 205 -10.92 -8.84 -16.71
C GLY A 205 -10.11 -8.26 -15.54
N LYS A 206 -10.03 -8.95 -14.39
CA LYS A 206 -9.26 -8.52 -13.25
C LYS A 206 -7.83 -9.07 -13.29
N ASP A 207 -6.86 -8.23 -12.94
CA ASP A 207 -5.48 -8.68 -12.76
C ASP A 207 -5.36 -9.41 -11.40
N VAL A 208 -5.21 -10.73 -11.46
CA VAL A 208 -5.18 -11.57 -10.25
C VAL A 208 -3.92 -11.38 -9.41
N LYS A 209 -2.80 -10.96 -10.02
CA LYS A 209 -1.57 -10.66 -9.28
C LYS A 209 -1.75 -9.40 -8.43
N LEU A 210 -2.42 -8.40 -8.96
CA LEU A 210 -2.79 -7.17 -8.24
C LEU A 210 -3.90 -7.41 -7.22
N ALA A 211 -4.80 -8.36 -7.49
CA ALA A 211 -5.92 -8.67 -6.62
C ALA A 211 -5.51 -9.48 -5.39
N ARG A 212 -4.54 -10.38 -5.51
CA ARG A 212 -4.15 -11.32 -4.45
C ARG A 212 -3.53 -10.61 -3.26
N GLU A 213 -4.21 -10.66 -2.10
CA GLU A 213 -3.70 -10.14 -0.81
C GLU A 213 -3.21 -11.28 0.12
N GLY A 214 -3.50 -12.55 -0.22
CA GLY A 214 -3.11 -13.73 0.56
C GLY A 214 -3.46 -15.03 -0.15
N GLN A 215 -3.20 -16.16 0.48
CA GLN A 215 -3.43 -17.49 -0.11
C GLN A 215 -4.90 -17.70 -0.55
N ASN A 216 -5.85 -17.15 0.22
CA ASN A 216 -7.29 -17.30 0.02
C ASN A 216 -8.02 -15.94 0.07
N ILE A 217 -7.32 -14.86 -0.25
CA ILE A 217 -7.86 -13.49 -0.14
C ILE A 217 -7.48 -12.69 -1.39
N TRP A 218 -8.48 -12.10 -2.02
CA TRP A 218 -8.33 -11.22 -3.18
C TRP A 218 -9.09 -9.91 -2.94
N SER A 219 -8.55 -8.82 -3.42
CA SER A 219 -9.19 -7.50 -3.37
C SER A 219 -9.19 -6.88 -4.76
N VAL A 220 -10.37 -6.52 -5.23
CA VAL A 220 -10.57 -5.84 -6.51
C VAL A 220 -11.31 -4.53 -6.30
N LYS A 221 -11.15 -3.59 -7.23
CA LYS A 221 -11.90 -2.33 -7.25
C LYS A 221 -12.88 -2.36 -8.42
N GLU A 222 -14.13 -1.95 -8.17
CA GLU A 222 -15.16 -1.75 -9.19
C GLU A 222 -15.82 -0.39 -8.94
N GLY A 223 -15.70 0.54 -9.88
CA GLY A 223 -16.07 1.92 -9.61
C GLY A 223 -15.36 2.49 -8.39
N SER A 224 -16.11 2.99 -7.41
CA SER A 224 -15.59 3.43 -6.10
C SER A 224 -15.64 2.35 -5.01
N ALA A 225 -16.26 1.19 -5.27
CA ALA A 225 -16.37 0.11 -4.30
C ALA A 225 -15.10 -0.76 -4.25
N LYS A 226 -14.63 -1.07 -3.04
CA LYS A 226 -13.59 -2.08 -2.80
C LYS A 226 -14.26 -3.40 -2.47
N ILE A 227 -13.98 -4.43 -3.27
CA ILE A 227 -14.56 -5.75 -3.12
C ILE A 227 -13.48 -6.71 -2.65
N LYS A 228 -13.73 -7.35 -1.51
CA LYS A 228 -12.87 -8.37 -0.94
C LYS A 228 -13.50 -9.74 -1.16
N ILE A 229 -12.77 -10.65 -1.79
CA ILE A 229 -13.17 -12.04 -1.96
C ILE A 229 -12.32 -12.88 -1.01
N THR A 230 -12.97 -13.72 -0.22
CA THR A 230 -12.30 -14.58 0.77
C THR A 230 -12.82 -15.99 0.64
N TYR A 231 -11.92 -16.97 0.50
CA TYR A 231 -12.27 -18.38 0.65
C TYR A 231 -11.96 -18.85 2.07
N ASN A 232 -12.95 -19.42 2.73
CA ASN A 232 -12.79 -20.03 4.05
C ASN A 232 -12.77 -21.56 3.92
N PRO A 233 -11.59 -22.20 3.97
CA PRO A 233 -11.48 -23.65 3.77
C PRO A 233 -12.03 -24.46 4.95
N GLU A 234 -12.19 -23.89 6.14
CA GLU A 234 -12.73 -24.57 7.33
C GLU A 234 -14.25 -24.71 7.23
N ASN A 235 -14.92 -23.75 6.63
CA ASN A 235 -16.37 -23.69 6.49
C ASN A 235 -16.86 -23.90 5.04
N TYR A 236 -15.93 -24.16 4.12
CA TYR A 236 -16.23 -24.51 2.72
C TYR A 236 -17.02 -23.44 1.95
N PHE A 237 -16.81 -22.15 2.23
CA PHE A 237 -17.50 -21.09 1.50
C PHE A 237 -16.56 -20.00 0.97
N ILE A 238 -17.00 -19.36 -0.11
CA ILE A 238 -16.40 -18.15 -0.68
C ILE A 238 -17.34 -16.99 -0.38
N ALA A 239 -16.82 -15.96 0.28
CA ALA A 239 -17.52 -14.71 0.51
C ALA A 239 -16.99 -13.62 -0.42
N GLY A 240 -17.86 -12.86 -1.03
CA GLY A 240 -17.54 -11.62 -1.73
C GLY A 240 -18.16 -10.45 -0.98
N ASP A 241 -17.36 -9.57 -0.41
CA ASP A 241 -17.80 -8.41 0.37
C ASP A 241 -17.42 -7.12 -0.35
N ALA A 242 -18.42 -6.44 -0.91
CA ALA A 242 -18.26 -5.12 -1.50
C ALA A 242 -18.53 -4.05 -0.42
N TYR A 243 -17.49 -3.38 -0.04
CA TYR A 243 -17.59 -2.24 0.89
C TYR A 243 -17.99 -1.01 0.09
N LEU A 244 -19.22 -0.54 0.22
CA LEU A 244 -19.80 0.55 -0.54
C LEU A 244 -19.38 1.93 0.04
N CYS A 245 -20.12 2.43 1.00
CA CYS A 245 -19.94 3.73 1.63
C CYS A 245 -20.06 3.64 3.15
N GLN A 246 -19.83 4.73 3.84
CA GLN A 246 -20.07 4.86 5.28
C GLN A 246 -21.48 5.41 5.55
N LEU A 247 -22.00 5.12 6.73
CA LEU A 247 -23.26 5.68 7.21
C LEU A 247 -23.26 7.22 7.08
N PRO A 248 -24.42 7.84 6.83
CA PRO A 248 -24.52 9.28 6.75
C PRO A 248 -24.15 9.96 8.06
N ALA A 249 -23.52 11.13 7.95
CA ALA A 249 -23.17 11.93 9.12
C ALA A 249 -24.41 12.53 9.80
N ASP A 250 -25.52 12.74 9.05
CA ASP A 250 -26.80 13.18 9.59
C ASP A 250 -27.57 12.03 10.25
N PRO A 251 -27.75 12.05 11.58
CA PRO A 251 -28.47 10.99 12.30
C PRO A 251 -29.91 10.80 11.85
N THR A 252 -30.55 11.83 11.27
CA THR A 252 -31.94 11.75 10.81
C THR A 252 -32.10 10.81 9.61
N GLN A 253 -31.06 10.60 8.86
CA GLN A 253 -31.02 9.70 7.69
C GLN A 253 -30.78 8.22 8.06
N ILE A 254 -30.33 7.91 9.28
CA ILE A 254 -29.98 6.54 9.70
C ILE A 254 -31.21 5.62 9.67
N LYS A 255 -32.32 6.05 10.24
CA LYS A 255 -33.54 5.23 10.30
C LYS A 255 -34.15 4.97 8.91
N PRO A 256 -34.34 5.98 8.05
CA PRO A 256 -34.79 5.76 6.67
C PRO A 256 -33.85 4.82 5.89
N LEU A 257 -32.54 5.00 6.05
CA LEU A 257 -31.54 4.15 5.42
C LEU A 257 -31.69 2.67 5.84
N TYR A 258 -31.77 2.39 7.14
CA TYR A 258 -31.93 1.01 7.63
C TYR A 258 -33.24 0.38 7.14
N GLN A 259 -34.32 1.13 7.11
CA GLN A 259 -35.58 0.66 6.55
C GLN A 259 -35.43 0.28 5.06
N TYR A 260 -34.75 1.11 4.29
CA TYR A 260 -34.43 0.81 2.89
C TYR A 260 -33.58 -0.45 2.74
N LEU A 261 -32.47 -0.57 3.48
CA LEU A 261 -31.59 -1.74 3.39
C LEU A 261 -32.34 -3.05 3.70
N LEU A 262 -33.20 -3.05 4.71
CA LEU A 262 -34.01 -4.22 5.07
C LEU A 262 -35.04 -4.57 4.01
N GLN A 263 -35.71 -3.57 3.43
CA GLN A 263 -36.68 -3.78 2.34
C GLN A 263 -35.99 -4.26 1.06
N GLU A 264 -34.82 -3.72 0.79
CA GLU A 264 -34.05 -4.08 -0.41
C GLU A 264 -33.52 -5.50 -0.32
N ASN A 265 -33.05 -5.95 0.85
CA ASN A 265 -32.64 -7.33 1.09
C ASN A 265 -33.73 -8.35 0.76
N TYR A 266 -35.00 -8.01 0.96
CA TYR A 266 -36.11 -8.88 0.59
C TYR A 266 -36.23 -9.12 -0.94
N LYS A 267 -35.77 -8.16 -1.73
CA LYS A 267 -35.82 -8.21 -3.20
C LYS A 267 -34.56 -8.77 -3.82
N MET A 268 -33.45 -8.79 -3.06
CA MET A 268 -32.15 -9.24 -3.57
C MET A 268 -32.09 -10.76 -3.68
N ASN A 269 -31.56 -11.24 -4.80
CA ASN A 269 -31.31 -12.65 -5.02
C ASN A 269 -29.81 -12.95 -4.84
N GLY A 270 -29.45 -13.69 -3.80
CA GLY A 270 -28.07 -14.11 -3.54
C GLY A 270 -27.12 -13.03 -3.01
N LEU A 271 -27.62 -11.80 -2.79
CA LEU A 271 -26.85 -10.70 -2.21
C LEU A 271 -27.52 -10.20 -0.92
N VAL A 272 -26.74 -9.68 0.00
CA VAL A 272 -27.21 -9.15 1.28
C VAL A 272 -26.52 -7.83 1.60
N LEU A 273 -27.33 -6.80 1.88
CA LEU A 273 -26.83 -5.53 2.43
C LEU A 273 -26.75 -5.62 3.97
N SER A 274 -25.63 -5.24 4.50
CA SER A 274 -25.33 -5.24 5.93
C SER A 274 -24.59 -4.00 6.36
N CYS A 275 -24.55 -3.76 7.68
CA CYS A 275 -23.71 -2.70 8.26
C CYS A 275 -22.63 -3.33 9.12
N VAL A 276 -21.37 -3.05 8.80
CA VAL A 276 -20.21 -3.50 9.57
C VAL A 276 -19.51 -2.26 10.13
N LYS A 277 -19.65 -2.01 11.42
CA LYS A 277 -19.26 -0.74 12.07
C LYS A 277 -19.96 0.44 11.38
N GLN A 278 -19.21 1.31 10.74
CA GLN A 278 -19.74 2.47 10.00
C GLN A 278 -19.89 2.21 8.49
N ASN A 279 -19.48 1.03 8.00
CA ASN A 279 -19.54 0.74 6.57
C ASN A 279 -20.79 -0.03 6.19
N ILE A 280 -21.39 0.34 5.06
CA ILE A 280 -22.42 -0.44 4.38
C ILE A 280 -21.71 -1.41 3.46
N VAL A 281 -22.04 -2.69 3.58
CA VAL A 281 -21.40 -3.78 2.85
C VAL A 281 -22.48 -4.57 2.09
N LEU A 282 -22.23 -4.82 0.82
CA LEU A 282 -22.99 -5.74 0.00
C LEU A 282 -22.21 -7.05 -0.11
N SER A 283 -22.79 -8.14 0.38
CA SER A 283 -22.12 -9.44 0.46
C SER A 283 -22.81 -10.49 -0.41
N SER A 284 -21.99 -11.40 -0.96
CA SER A 284 -22.44 -12.68 -1.53
C SER A 284 -21.72 -13.82 -0.82
N ILE A 285 -22.42 -14.96 -0.67
CA ILE A 285 -21.82 -16.20 -0.14
C ILE A 285 -22.14 -17.32 -1.10
N MET A 286 -21.14 -18.13 -1.41
CA MET A 286 -21.26 -19.33 -2.24
C MET A 286 -20.49 -20.46 -1.57
N TYR A 287 -21.07 -21.66 -1.51
CA TYR A 287 -20.32 -22.83 -1.07
C TYR A 287 -19.37 -23.32 -2.17
N ASP A 288 -18.22 -23.83 -1.79
CA ASP A 288 -17.18 -24.27 -2.73
C ASP A 288 -17.64 -25.46 -3.60
N LEU A 289 -18.51 -26.30 -3.06
CA LEU A 289 -19.14 -27.42 -3.79
C LEU A 289 -20.07 -26.95 -4.93
N ASP A 290 -20.64 -25.76 -4.79
CA ASP A 290 -21.58 -25.19 -5.78
C ASP A 290 -20.85 -24.29 -6.80
N MET A 291 -19.54 -24.10 -6.61
CA MET A 291 -18.74 -23.21 -7.44
C MET A 291 -18.29 -23.90 -8.72
N THR A 292 -18.93 -23.57 -9.81
CA THR A 292 -18.42 -23.78 -11.16
C THR A 292 -17.85 -22.46 -11.71
N LYS A 293 -17.16 -22.52 -12.82
CA LYS A 293 -16.70 -21.30 -13.49
C LYS A 293 -17.85 -20.37 -13.86
N GLU A 294 -18.95 -20.96 -14.36
CA GLU A 294 -20.15 -20.23 -14.79
C GLU A 294 -20.87 -19.60 -13.61
N SER A 295 -21.18 -20.38 -12.55
CA SER A 295 -21.89 -19.88 -11.36
C SER A 295 -21.07 -18.84 -10.60
N GLY A 296 -19.74 -19.03 -10.52
CA GLY A 296 -18.84 -18.07 -9.90
C GLY A 296 -18.72 -16.77 -10.70
N MET A 297 -18.64 -16.84 -12.04
CA MET A 297 -18.64 -15.64 -12.88
C MET A 297 -19.95 -14.87 -12.76
N GLU A 298 -21.11 -15.55 -12.80
CA GLU A 298 -22.42 -14.92 -12.65
C GLU A 298 -22.55 -14.22 -11.29
N THR A 299 -22.18 -14.90 -10.20
CA THR A 299 -22.25 -14.35 -8.84
C THR A 299 -21.33 -13.12 -8.67
N PHE A 300 -20.08 -13.20 -9.10
CA PHE A 300 -19.16 -12.07 -8.95
C PHE A 300 -19.51 -10.91 -9.88
N GLN A 301 -19.93 -11.19 -11.11
CA GLN A 301 -20.39 -10.15 -12.01
C GLN A 301 -21.62 -9.42 -11.47
N HIS A 302 -22.56 -10.17 -10.88
CA HIS A 302 -23.73 -9.60 -10.23
C HIS A 302 -23.34 -8.74 -9.02
N LEU A 303 -22.44 -9.25 -8.15
CA LEU A 303 -21.92 -8.49 -7.00
C LEU A 303 -21.23 -7.20 -7.46
N PHE A 304 -20.35 -7.25 -8.47
CA PHE A 304 -19.61 -6.11 -8.96
C PHE A 304 -20.53 -5.02 -9.53
N LYS A 305 -21.44 -5.42 -10.38
CA LYS A 305 -22.43 -4.51 -10.97
C LYS A 305 -23.30 -3.84 -9.90
N LYS A 306 -23.80 -4.64 -8.95
CA LYS A 306 -24.65 -4.13 -7.87
C LYS A 306 -23.88 -3.26 -6.89
N ALA A 307 -22.60 -3.55 -6.62
CA ALA A 307 -21.76 -2.73 -5.78
C ALA A 307 -21.62 -1.30 -6.33
N ASP A 308 -21.38 -1.16 -7.63
CA ASP A 308 -21.26 0.15 -8.29
C ASP A 308 -22.61 0.90 -8.25
N GLU A 309 -23.71 0.23 -8.61
CA GLU A 309 -25.05 0.82 -8.58
C GLU A 309 -25.47 1.32 -7.17
N TYR A 310 -25.24 0.50 -6.14
CA TYR A 310 -25.64 0.85 -4.77
C TYR A 310 -24.73 1.89 -4.11
N ASP A 311 -23.44 1.90 -4.40
CA ASP A 311 -22.53 2.88 -3.86
C ASP A 311 -22.93 4.31 -4.25
N ASP A 312 -23.21 4.53 -5.51
CA ASP A 312 -23.67 5.83 -6.03
C ASP A 312 -25.07 6.18 -5.53
N PHE A 313 -25.99 5.21 -5.49
CA PHE A 313 -27.35 5.43 -5.03
C PHE A 313 -27.40 5.84 -3.56
N LEU A 314 -26.72 5.12 -2.69
CA LEU A 314 -26.73 5.38 -1.24
C LEU A 314 -26.12 6.74 -0.88
N LYS A 315 -25.07 7.15 -1.60
CA LYS A 315 -24.47 8.48 -1.45
C LYS A 315 -25.46 9.59 -1.84
N ARG A 316 -26.15 9.42 -2.97
CA ARG A 316 -27.07 10.42 -3.48
C ARG A 316 -28.35 10.54 -2.69
N GLU A 317 -29.01 9.43 -2.34
CA GLU A 317 -30.35 9.42 -1.74
C GLU A 317 -30.35 9.53 -0.22
N TYR A 318 -29.30 9.01 0.44
CA TYR A 318 -29.22 8.94 1.90
C TYR A 318 -28.07 9.76 2.49
N GLY A 319 -27.29 10.44 1.66
CA GLY A 319 -26.15 11.21 2.13
C GLY A 319 -25.04 10.37 2.76
N CYS A 320 -24.92 9.12 2.34
CA CYS A 320 -23.83 8.24 2.76
C CYS A 320 -22.48 8.85 2.37
N VAL A 321 -21.49 8.72 3.24
CA VAL A 321 -20.18 9.32 3.04
C VAL A 321 -19.28 8.35 2.26
N GLY A 322 -18.53 8.88 1.29
CA GLY A 322 -17.51 8.09 0.60
C GLY A 322 -16.50 7.54 1.60
N ARG A 323 -16.02 6.32 1.35
CA ARG A 323 -15.00 5.72 2.21
C ARG A 323 -13.71 6.52 2.12
N LEU A 324 -13.09 6.77 3.27
CA LEU A 324 -11.67 7.13 3.30
C LEU A 324 -10.90 5.88 2.83
N GLU A 325 -10.13 6.00 1.75
CA GLU A 325 -9.27 4.89 1.29
C GLU A 325 -8.25 4.61 2.41
N GLU A 326 -8.33 3.42 3.02
CA GLU A 326 -7.33 2.90 3.94
C GLU A 326 -6.12 2.34 3.18
#